data_cf2b7e014ed5de879e018e5545c9c778
#
_entry.id   cf2b7e014ed5de879e018e5545c9c778
#
_cell.length_a   1.000
_cell.length_b   1.000
_cell.length_c   1.000
_cell.angle_alpha   90.00
_cell.angle_beta   90.00
_cell.angle_gamma   90.00
#
_symmetry.space_group_name_H-M   'P 1'
#
loop_
_entity.id
_entity.type
_entity.pdbx_description
1 polymer ?
#
loop_
_entity_poly.entity_id
_entity_poly.type
_entity_poly.pdbx_seq_one_letter_code
_entity_poly.pdbx_strand_id
1 'polypeptide(L)'
;GGMNEASTDKAIEFYSQFVQGTLHRTNCKTAEMCKLTENSSRDVQIAFANELSLICDKAGINVWELINLANKHPRVNILQPGCGVGGHCIAVDPYFITADFPMESKIISTAREINNYKAFWCAEKVQNAMLKFELEHHCKPVIAMMGLAFKPDIDDLREAPAKYITTKVMQSCNNANIYIVEP
;
A
#
# COMPACT_ATOMS: atom_id res chain seq x y z
N GLY A 1 -12.24 20.33 -13.04
CA GLY A 1 -11.68 21.68 -13.15
C GLY A 1 -11.15 21.97 -14.53
N GLY A 2 -11.33 23.20 -15.00
CA GLY A 2 -10.83 23.65 -16.29
C GLY A 2 -9.70 24.68 -16.16
N MET A 3 -9.02 24.96 -17.26
CA MET A 3 -7.97 25.99 -17.33
C MET A 3 -8.54 27.41 -17.14
N ASN A 4 -9.83 27.59 -17.46
CA ASN A 4 -10.59 28.83 -17.28
C ASN A 4 -12.07 28.47 -17.01
N GLU A 5 -12.91 29.48 -16.77
CA GLU A 5 -14.33 29.28 -16.47
C GLU A 5 -15.09 28.60 -17.60
N ALA A 6 -14.85 29.00 -18.86
CA ALA A 6 -15.51 28.40 -20.00
C ALA A 6 -15.18 26.90 -20.16
N SER A 7 -13.92 26.50 -19.91
CA SER A 7 -13.52 25.10 -19.90
C SER A 7 -14.15 24.32 -18.74
N THR A 8 -14.31 24.96 -17.58
CA THR A 8 -14.98 24.37 -16.42
C THR A 8 -16.47 24.15 -16.72
N ASP A 9 -17.14 25.14 -17.34
CA ASP A 9 -18.55 25.02 -17.75
C ASP A 9 -18.76 23.86 -18.73
N LYS A 10 -17.91 23.75 -19.73
CA LYS A 10 -17.97 22.64 -20.69
C LYS A 10 -17.74 21.27 -20.04
N ALA A 11 -16.81 21.18 -19.12
CA ALA A 11 -16.59 19.95 -18.36
C ALA A 11 -17.82 19.59 -17.53
N ILE A 12 -18.44 20.56 -16.83
CA ILE A 12 -19.65 20.33 -16.05
C ILE A 12 -20.80 19.89 -16.97
N GLU A 13 -21.01 20.58 -18.09
CA GLU A 13 -22.03 20.24 -19.09
C GLU A 13 -21.86 18.78 -19.56
N PHE A 14 -20.62 18.37 -19.88
CA PHE A 14 -20.33 17.00 -20.30
C PHE A 14 -20.61 15.96 -19.20
N TYR A 15 -20.06 16.17 -18.02
CA TYR A 15 -20.21 15.20 -16.92
C TYR A 15 -21.64 15.14 -16.38
N SER A 16 -22.42 16.22 -16.45
CA SER A 16 -23.83 16.24 -16.01
C SER A 16 -24.73 15.27 -16.79
N GLN A 17 -24.27 14.78 -17.95
CA GLN A 17 -25.05 13.85 -18.79
C GLN A 17 -25.11 12.43 -18.18
N PHE A 18 -24.15 12.05 -17.32
CA PHE A 18 -24.08 10.69 -16.78
C PHE A 18 -23.68 10.61 -15.30
N VAL A 19 -23.16 11.69 -14.72
CA VAL A 19 -22.83 11.74 -13.27
C VAL A 19 -24.07 12.15 -12.49
N GLN A 20 -24.50 11.29 -11.55
CA GLN A 20 -25.63 11.56 -10.68
C GLN A 20 -25.25 12.31 -9.39
N GLY A 21 -23.95 12.35 -9.06
CA GLY A 21 -23.42 13.06 -7.89
C GLY A 21 -23.26 14.56 -8.12
N THR A 22 -22.97 15.29 -7.06
CA THR A 22 -22.71 16.74 -7.14
C THR A 22 -21.43 17.05 -7.93
N LEU A 23 -21.54 17.90 -8.92
CA LEU A 23 -20.41 18.40 -9.70
C LEU A 23 -19.85 19.69 -9.05
N HIS A 24 -18.68 19.59 -8.45
CA HIS A 24 -18.02 20.71 -7.78
C HIS A 24 -17.18 21.51 -8.78
N ARG A 25 -17.40 22.83 -8.84
CA ARG A 25 -16.61 23.74 -9.68
C ARG A 25 -15.28 24.05 -9.01
N THR A 26 -14.19 23.92 -9.75
CA THR A 26 -12.86 24.33 -9.32
C THR A 26 -11.94 24.55 -10.54
N ASN A 27 -10.72 25.03 -10.34
CA ASN A 27 -9.70 25.14 -11.38
C ASN A 27 -8.96 23.80 -11.57
N CYS A 28 -8.21 23.67 -12.67
CA CYS A 28 -7.50 22.43 -13.02
C CYS A 28 -6.45 22.03 -11.97
N LYS A 29 -5.67 22.99 -11.44
CA LYS A 29 -4.64 22.72 -10.43
C LYS A 29 -5.22 22.14 -9.14
N THR A 30 -6.32 22.73 -8.67
CA THR A 30 -7.01 22.22 -7.47
C THR A 30 -7.62 20.85 -7.73
N ALA A 31 -8.21 20.61 -8.90
CA ALA A 31 -8.79 19.31 -9.24
C ALA A 31 -7.73 18.21 -9.31
N GLU A 32 -6.58 18.50 -9.91
CA GLU A 32 -5.43 17.58 -9.97
C GLU A 32 -4.90 17.28 -8.56
N MET A 33 -4.62 18.32 -7.80
CA MET A 33 -4.12 18.16 -6.42
C MET A 33 -5.12 17.42 -5.52
N CYS A 34 -6.43 17.59 -5.70
CA CYS A 34 -7.44 16.80 -4.98
C CYS A 34 -7.24 15.31 -5.21
N LYS A 35 -7.05 14.89 -6.47
CA LYS A 35 -6.86 13.47 -6.78
C LYS A 35 -5.57 12.91 -6.19
N LEU A 36 -4.47 13.63 -6.32
CA LEU A 36 -3.19 13.25 -5.71
C LEU A 36 -3.28 13.19 -4.17
N THR A 37 -4.01 14.13 -3.56
CA THR A 37 -4.22 14.19 -2.10
C THR A 37 -5.03 13.01 -1.60
N GLU A 38 -6.10 12.60 -2.29
CA GLU A 38 -6.90 11.42 -1.92
C GLU A 38 -6.02 10.15 -1.84
N ASN A 39 -5.20 9.92 -2.85
CA ASN A 39 -4.33 8.74 -2.90
C ASN A 39 -3.18 8.84 -1.87
N SER A 40 -2.59 10.03 -1.70
CA SER A 40 -1.54 10.25 -0.69
C SER A 40 -2.08 10.11 0.74
N SER A 41 -3.29 10.61 1.01
CA SER A 41 -3.95 10.41 2.31
C SER A 41 -4.18 8.93 2.61
N ARG A 42 -4.60 8.16 1.60
CA ARG A 42 -4.78 6.71 1.73
C ARG A 42 -3.46 6.01 2.01
N ASP A 43 -2.40 6.39 1.30
CA ASP A 43 -1.05 5.85 1.49
C ASP A 43 -0.50 6.11 2.90
N VAL A 44 -0.67 7.34 3.41
CA VAL A 44 -0.28 7.71 4.79
C VAL A 44 -1.04 6.89 5.83
N GLN A 45 -2.34 6.70 5.66
CA GLN A 45 -3.14 5.89 6.58
C GLN A 45 -2.70 4.42 6.59
N ILE A 46 -2.35 3.86 5.43
CA ILE A 46 -1.82 2.50 5.32
C ILE A 46 -0.42 2.43 5.96
N ALA A 47 0.43 3.43 5.74
CA ALA A 47 1.76 3.49 6.35
C ALA A 47 1.69 3.49 7.88
N PHE A 48 0.76 4.25 8.46
CA PHE A 48 0.53 4.25 9.91
C PHE A 48 0.14 2.85 10.42
N ALA A 49 -0.78 2.16 9.75
CA ALA A 49 -1.17 0.80 10.12
C ALA A 49 0.01 -0.20 9.97
N ASN A 50 0.80 -0.06 8.91
CA ASN A 50 1.99 -0.87 8.68
C ASN A 50 3.05 -0.64 9.76
N GLU A 51 3.33 0.60 10.13
CA GLU A 51 4.25 0.95 11.21
C GLU A 51 3.80 0.36 12.56
N LEU A 52 2.51 0.49 12.89
CA LEU A 52 1.94 -0.15 14.08
C LEU A 52 2.19 -1.66 14.09
N SER A 53 2.08 -2.32 12.94
CA SER A 53 2.34 -3.76 12.85
C SER A 53 3.80 -4.14 13.11
N LEU A 54 4.76 -3.28 12.72
CA LEU A 54 6.18 -3.46 13.04
C LEU A 54 6.45 -3.29 14.55
N ILE A 55 5.85 -2.27 15.15
CA ILE A 55 5.93 -2.01 16.59
C ILE A 55 5.33 -3.18 17.39
N CYS A 56 4.14 -3.63 17.00
CA CYS A 56 3.44 -4.73 17.65
C CYS A 56 4.20 -6.04 17.56
N ASP A 57 4.79 -6.36 16.41
CA ASP A 57 5.64 -7.54 16.25
C ASP A 57 6.82 -7.53 17.25
N LYS A 58 7.48 -6.39 17.39
CA LYS A 58 8.60 -6.23 18.32
C LYS A 58 8.16 -6.26 19.78
N ALA A 59 6.96 -5.75 20.07
CA ALA A 59 6.40 -5.69 21.42
C ALA A 59 5.67 -6.96 21.85
N GLY A 60 5.49 -7.94 20.96
CA GLY A 60 4.70 -9.15 21.22
C GLY A 60 3.20 -8.89 21.36
N ILE A 61 2.68 -7.87 20.69
CA ILE A 61 1.28 -7.45 20.71
C ILE A 61 0.58 -7.92 19.43
N ASN A 62 -0.66 -8.38 19.55
CA ASN A 62 -1.50 -8.66 18.38
C ASN A 62 -2.02 -7.35 17.78
N VAL A 63 -1.49 -6.98 16.61
CA VAL A 63 -1.85 -5.72 15.94
C VAL A 63 -3.34 -5.67 15.53
N TRP A 64 -3.93 -6.79 15.18
CA TRP A 64 -5.34 -6.87 14.78
C TRP A 64 -6.26 -6.55 15.96
N GLU A 65 -5.94 -7.10 17.13
CA GLU A 65 -6.66 -6.81 18.38
C GLU A 65 -6.48 -5.34 18.78
N LEU A 66 -5.25 -4.83 18.73
CA LEU A 66 -4.94 -3.43 19.03
C LEU A 66 -5.76 -2.49 18.15
N ILE A 67 -5.76 -2.68 16.83
CA ILE A 67 -6.50 -1.82 15.89
C ILE A 67 -8.01 -1.93 16.13
N ASN A 68 -8.53 -3.14 16.37
CA ASN A 68 -9.95 -3.32 16.66
C ASN A 68 -10.37 -2.57 17.93
N LEU A 69 -9.56 -2.59 18.96
CA LEU A 69 -9.82 -1.86 20.21
C LEU A 69 -9.67 -0.35 20.03
N ALA A 70 -8.61 0.11 19.38
CA ALA A 70 -8.38 1.54 19.11
C ALA A 70 -9.52 2.16 18.29
N ASN A 71 -10.04 1.44 17.31
CA ASN A 71 -11.16 1.88 16.47
C ASN A 71 -12.51 1.93 17.21
N LYS A 72 -12.60 1.51 18.49
CA LYS A 72 -13.79 1.79 19.32
C LYS A 72 -13.89 3.27 19.71
N HIS A 73 -12.78 3.99 19.65
CA HIS A 73 -12.80 5.43 19.88
C HIS A 73 -13.45 6.15 18.70
N PRO A 74 -14.46 7.03 18.92
CA PRO A 74 -15.32 7.57 17.85
C PRO A 74 -14.60 8.46 16.81
N ARG A 75 -13.41 8.91 17.12
CA ARG A 75 -12.58 9.75 16.22
C ARG A 75 -11.35 9.03 15.65
N VAL A 76 -11.28 7.71 15.81
CA VAL A 76 -10.15 6.89 15.35
C VAL A 76 -10.64 5.89 14.31
N ASN A 77 -9.96 5.85 13.15
CA ASN A 77 -10.23 4.89 12.09
C ASN A 77 -8.90 4.44 11.47
N ILE A 78 -8.25 3.50 12.13
CA ILE A 78 -6.99 2.91 11.67
C ILE A 78 -7.30 1.81 10.67
N LEU A 79 -6.62 1.82 9.53
CA LEU A 79 -6.74 0.79 8.50
C LEU A 79 -6.05 -0.51 8.93
N GLN A 80 -6.33 -1.58 8.20
CA GLN A 80 -5.64 -2.85 8.42
C GLN A 80 -4.24 -2.82 7.81
N PRO A 81 -3.20 -3.33 8.51
CA PRO A 81 -1.87 -3.43 7.95
C PRO A 81 -1.79 -4.51 6.89
N GLY A 82 -0.87 -4.33 5.94
CA GLY A 82 -0.59 -5.28 4.87
C GLY A 82 0.90 -5.49 4.65
N CYS A 83 1.24 -6.07 3.50
CA CYS A 83 2.64 -6.30 3.12
C CYS A 83 3.31 -5.08 2.46
N GLY A 84 2.63 -3.96 2.37
CA GLY A 84 3.03 -2.76 1.65
C GLY A 84 1.88 -2.23 0.80
N VAL A 85 2.17 -1.32 -0.13
CA VAL A 85 1.18 -0.73 -1.02
C VAL A 85 1.60 -0.94 -2.47
N GLY A 86 0.72 -1.57 -3.24
CA GLY A 86 0.90 -1.80 -4.68
C GLY A 86 -0.15 -1.09 -5.53
N GLY A 87 -0.14 -1.41 -6.82
CA GLY A 87 -1.03 -0.82 -7.82
C GLY A 87 -0.48 0.46 -8.43
N HIS A 88 -1.20 0.95 -9.43
CA HIS A 88 -0.74 2.04 -10.30
C HIS A 88 -1.16 3.46 -9.86
N CYS A 89 -1.89 3.59 -8.74
CA CYS A 89 -2.31 4.89 -8.21
C CYS A 89 -1.69 5.15 -6.83
N ILE A 90 -2.11 4.42 -5.78
CA ILE A 90 -1.69 4.73 -4.41
C ILE A 90 -0.18 4.55 -4.22
N ALA A 91 0.45 3.59 -4.93
CA ALA A 91 1.89 3.39 -4.88
C ALA A 91 2.69 4.45 -5.64
N VAL A 92 2.08 5.21 -6.56
CA VAL A 92 2.74 6.09 -7.52
C VAL A 92 2.40 7.57 -7.29
N ASP A 93 1.13 7.91 -7.11
CA ASP A 93 0.68 9.30 -7.03
C ASP A 93 1.37 10.15 -5.95
N PRO A 94 1.70 9.62 -4.76
CA PRO A 94 2.44 10.39 -3.75
C PRO A 94 3.79 10.92 -4.25
N TYR A 95 4.43 10.22 -5.20
CA TYR A 95 5.72 10.67 -5.75
C TYR A 95 5.61 11.94 -6.58
N PHE A 96 4.47 12.21 -7.22
CA PHE A 96 4.25 13.48 -7.91
C PHE A 96 4.30 14.65 -6.92
N ILE A 97 3.65 14.51 -5.76
CA ILE A 97 3.70 15.55 -4.72
C ILE A 97 5.11 15.68 -4.15
N THR A 98 5.79 14.57 -3.85
CA THR A 98 7.12 14.64 -3.24
C THR A 98 8.21 15.13 -4.21
N ALA A 99 8.03 14.95 -5.50
CA ALA A 99 8.93 15.46 -6.53
C ALA A 99 8.81 16.98 -6.67
N ASP A 100 7.58 17.52 -6.67
CA ASP A 100 7.33 18.95 -6.83
C ASP A 100 7.54 19.74 -5.52
N PHE A 101 7.32 19.10 -4.37
CA PHE A 101 7.35 19.75 -3.04
C PHE A 101 8.19 18.95 -2.04
N PRO A 102 9.51 18.73 -2.29
CA PRO A 102 10.33 17.83 -1.46
C PRO A 102 10.54 18.33 -0.02
N MET A 103 10.47 19.62 0.19
CA MET A 103 10.67 20.22 1.53
C MET A 103 9.40 20.18 2.39
N GLU A 104 8.23 20.26 1.77
CA GLU A 104 6.93 20.36 2.41
C GLU A 104 6.26 19.00 2.62
N SER A 105 6.59 17.97 1.81
CA SER A 105 5.90 16.67 1.76
C SER A 105 6.48 15.62 2.70
N LYS A 106 6.95 15.99 3.89
CA LYS A 106 7.65 15.09 4.84
C LYS A 106 6.83 13.85 5.21
N ILE A 107 5.58 14.02 5.58
CA ILE A 107 4.70 12.91 5.97
C ILE A 107 4.47 11.97 4.78
N ILE A 108 4.21 12.52 3.60
CA ILE A 108 3.96 11.73 2.38
C ILE A 108 5.20 10.91 1.99
N SER A 109 6.38 11.55 2.02
CA SER A 109 7.66 10.88 1.74
C SER A 109 7.92 9.73 2.72
N THR A 110 7.84 10.01 4.02
CA THR A 110 8.05 9.00 5.06
C THR A 110 7.04 7.86 4.98
N ALA A 111 5.78 8.15 4.66
CA ALA A 111 4.77 7.11 4.47
C ALA A 111 5.14 6.15 3.32
N ARG A 112 5.65 6.68 2.20
CA ARG A 112 6.16 5.84 1.10
C ARG A 112 7.34 4.97 1.53
N GLU A 113 8.27 5.52 2.31
CA GLU A 113 9.40 4.77 2.85
C GLU A 113 8.94 3.62 3.75
N ILE A 114 7.98 3.87 4.65
CA ILE A 114 7.40 2.85 5.55
C ILE A 114 6.71 1.74 4.73
N ASN A 115 5.87 2.10 3.75
CA ASN A 115 5.16 1.14 2.93
C ASN A 115 6.11 0.29 2.07
N ASN A 116 7.19 0.86 1.55
CA ASN A 116 8.22 0.14 0.82
C ASN A 116 9.03 -0.78 1.75
N TYR A 117 9.43 -0.27 2.91
CA TYR A 117 10.14 -1.05 3.93
C TYR A 117 9.32 -2.24 4.42
N LYS A 118 8.00 -2.10 4.52
CA LYS A 118 7.12 -3.19 4.95
C LYS A 118 7.23 -4.43 4.07
N ALA A 119 7.31 -4.27 2.76
CA ALA A 119 7.51 -5.40 1.85
C ALA A 119 8.87 -6.09 2.05
N PHE A 120 9.92 -5.30 2.25
CA PHE A 120 11.25 -5.81 2.59
C PHE A 120 11.23 -6.60 3.91
N TRP A 121 10.66 -6.01 4.97
CA TRP A 121 10.51 -6.66 6.27
C TRP A 121 9.74 -7.98 6.20
N CYS A 122 8.66 -8.05 5.41
CA CYS A 122 7.93 -9.30 5.19
C CYS A 122 8.82 -10.38 4.55
N ALA A 123 9.64 -10.02 3.56
CA ALA A 123 10.59 -10.95 2.95
C ALA A 123 11.60 -11.48 3.97
N GLU A 124 12.17 -10.61 4.80
CA GLU A 124 13.09 -11.01 5.89
C GLU A 124 12.42 -11.96 6.90
N LYS A 125 11.17 -11.70 7.27
CA LYS A 125 10.40 -12.59 8.17
C LYS A 125 10.27 -14.01 7.58
N VAL A 126 9.95 -14.13 6.29
CA VAL A 126 9.88 -15.43 5.62
C VAL A 126 11.24 -16.12 5.62
N GLN A 127 12.31 -15.40 5.26
CA GLN A 127 13.68 -15.95 5.24
C GLN A 127 14.11 -16.45 6.63
N ASN A 128 13.86 -15.66 7.68
CA ASN A 128 14.17 -16.04 9.05
C ASN A 128 13.37 -17.26 9.52
N ALA A 129 12.08 -17.36 9.14
CA ALA A 129 11.25 -18.52 9.45
C ALA A 129 11.77 -19.77 8.74
N MET A 130 12.24 -19.66 7.50
CA MET A 130 12.86 -20.76 6.75
C MET A 130 14.13 -21.26 7.41
N LEU A 131 15.04 -20.36 7.79
CA LEU A 131 16.29 -20.69 8.47
C LEU A 131 16.01 -21.38 9.82
N LYS A 132 15.06 -20.88 10.57
CA LYS A 132 14.64 -21.48 11.84
C LYS A 132 14.11 -22.90 11.64
N PHE A 133 13.23 -23.10 10.65
CA PHE A 133 12.69 -24.42 10.29
C PHE A 133 13.80 -25.40 9.92
N GLU A 134 14.75 -24.98 9.07
CA GLU A 134 15.88 -25.81 8.66
C GLU A 134 16.77 -26.22 9.84
N LEU A 135 17.03 -25.31 10.78
CA LEU A 135 17.79 -25.62 12.00
C LEU A 135 17.05 -26.61 12.92
N GLU A 136 15.74 -26.47 13.06
CA GLU A 136 14.92 -27.31 13.96
C GLU A 136 14.68 -28.70 13.37
N HIS A 137 14.46 -28.79 12.04
CA HIS A 137 14.02 -30.03 11.40
C HIS A 137 15.10 -30.73 10.55
N HIS A 138 16.26 -30.11 10.37
CA HIS A 138 17.38 -30.61 9.56
C HIS A 138 16.99 -30.96 8.12
N CYS A 139 15.99 -30.26 7.56
CA CYS A 139 15.55 -30.40 6.17
C CYS A 139 15.10 -29.05 5.61
N LYS A 140 15.10 -28.93 4.28
CA LYS A 140 14.62 -27.71 3.60
C LYS A 140 13.10 -27.57 3.74
N PRO A 141 12.59 -26.35 4.03
CA PRO A 141 11.15 -26.13 4.05
C PRO A 141 10.53 -26.19 2.66
N VAL A 142 9.26 -26.54 2.63
CA VAL A 142 8.38 -26.35 1.47
C VAL A 142 7.52 -25.12 1.74
N ILE A 143 7.49 -24.19 0.80
CA ILE A 143 6.82 -22.90 0.98
C ILE A 143 5.77 -22.71 -0.09
N ALA A 144 4.59 -22.24 0.29
CA ALA A 144 3.57 -21.75 -0.60
C ALA A 144 3.46 -20.22 -0.48
N MET A 145 3.74 -19.50 -1.58
CA MET A 145 3.53 -18.07 -1.70
C MET A 145 2.13 -17.85 -2.26
N MET A 146 1.20 -17.38 -1.41
CA MET A 146 -0.22 -17.30 -1.71
C MET A 146 -0.57 -15.92 -2.24
N GLY A 147 -0.77 -15.80 -3.56
CA GLY A 147 -1.12 -14.57 -4.24
C GLY A 147 0.09 -13.71 -4.64
N LEU A 148 0.04 -13.14 -5.83
CA LEU A 148 1.05 -12.21 -6.37
C LEU A 148 0.46 -10.84 -6.68
N ALA A 149 -0.87 -10.76 -6.90
CA ALA A 149 -1.56 -9.52 -7.22
C ALA A 149 -1.50 -8.52 -6.05
N PHE A 150 -1.66 -7.22 -6.35
CA PHE A 150 -1.57 -6.19 -5.31
C PHE A 150 -2.83 -6.09 -4.44
N LYS A 151 -3.93 -6.70 -4.82
CA LYS A 151 -5.17 -6.84 -4.04
C LYS A 151 -5.95 -8.07 -4.51
N PRO A 152 -6.93 -8.57 -3.71
CA PRO A 152 -7.76 -9.70 -4.10
C PRO A 152 -8.62 -9.40 -5.34
N ASP A 153 -9.03 -10.48 -6.02
CA ASP A 153 -9.97 -10.47 -7.16
C ASP A 153 -9.50 -9.64 -8.38
N ILE A 154 -8.20 -9.57 -8.62
CA ILE A 154 -7.61 -8.96 -9.82
C ILE A 154 -6.36 -9.72 -10.29
N ASP A 155 -6.02 -9.58 -11.57
CA ASP A 155 -4.82 -10.12 -12.21
C ASP A 155 -3.69 -9.09 -12.39
N ASP A 156 -3.71 -7.97 -11.66
CA ASP A 156 -2.75 -6.88 -11.79
C ASP A 156 -1.57 -7.03 -10.83
N LEU A 157 -0.37 -7.21 -11.39
CA LEU A 157 0.88 -7.39 -10.68
C LEU A 157 1.75 -6.12 -10.58
N ARG A 158 1.22 -4.96 -11.00
CA ARG A 158 1.98 -3.69 -11.00
C ARG A 158 2.24 -3.23 -9.56
N GLU A 159 3.51 -2.94 -9.28
CA GLU A 159 3.98 -2.51 -7.94
C GLU A 159 3.46 -3.43 -6.80
N ALA A 160 3.21 -4.73 -7.09
CA ALA A 160 2.66 -5.65 -6.10
C ALA A 160 3.71 -6.02 -5.03
N PRO A 161 3.48 -5.71 -3.74
CA PRO A 161 4.37 -6.12 -2.65
C PRO A 161 4.54 -7.64 -2.57
N ALA A 162 3.48 -8.40 -2.82
CA ALA A 162 3.50 -9.87 -2.82
C ALA A 162 4.48 -10.42 -3.87
N LYS A 163 4.49 -9.86 -5.09
CA LYS A 163 5.45 -10.20 -6.13
C LYS A 163 6.90 -9.87 -5.71
N TYR A 164 7.11 -8.69 -5.12
CA TYR A 164 8.42 -8.30 -4.60
C TYR A 164 8.93 -9.28 -3.53
N ILE A 165 8.09 -9.60 -2.53
CA ILE A 165 8.40 -10.53 -1.44
C ILE A 165 8.76 -11.91 -2.02
N THR A 166 7.91 -12.44 -2.89
CA THR A 166 8.13 -13.73 -3.55
C THR A 166 9.46 -13.77 -4.30
N THR A 167 9.76 -12.74 -5.09
CA THR A 167 11.02 -12.62 -5.83
C THR A 167 12.23 -12.59 -4.88
N LYS A 168 12.15 -11.85 -3.78
CA LYS A 168 13.22 -11.77 -2.77
C LYS A 168 13.45 -13.10 -2.06
N VAL A 169 12.38 -13.78 -1.68
CA VAL A 169 12.44 -15.11 -1.06
C VAL A 169 13.08 -16.10 -2.03
N MET A 170 12.66 -16.15 -3.29
CA MET A 170 13.24 -17.03 -4.31
C MET A 170 14.73 -16.77 -4.54
N GLN A 171 15.15 -15.51 -4.58
CA GLN A 171 16.56 -15.13 -4.79
C GLN A 171 17.47 -15.55 -3.63
N SER A 172 16.97 -15.57 -2.39
CA SER A 172 17.74 -15.91 -1.20
C SER A 172 17.73 -17.39 -0.85
N CYS A 173 16.86 -18.18 -1.43
CA CYS A 173 16.61 -19.57 -1.06
C CYS A 173 17.07 -20.55 -2.14
N ASN A 174 18.36 -20.75 -2.27
CA ASN A 174 18.89 -21.82 -3.10
C ASN A 174 18.46 -23.18 -2.54
N ASN A 175 17.70 -23.95 -3.35
CA ASN A 175 17.24 -25.32 -3.08
C ASN A 175 16.04 -25.50 -2.13
N ALA A 176 15.27 -24.47 -1.80
CA ALA A 176 13.95 -24.66 -1.19
C ALA A 176 12.88 -24.92 -2.27
N ASN A 177 11.90 -25.77 -1.96
CA ASN A 177 10.74 -25.96 -2.82
C ASN A 177 9.75 -24.82 -2.58
N ILE A 178 9.68 -23.89 -3.53
CA ILE A 178 8.77 -22.74 -3.45
C ILE A 178 7.66 -22.92 -4.49
N TYR A 179 6.43 -22.99 -4.02
CA TYR A 179 5.23 -23.03 -4.86
C TYR A 179 4.62 -21.63 -4.88
N ILE A 180 4.30 -21.13 -6.07
CA ILE A 180 3.58 -19.89 -6.27
C ILE A 180 2.14 -20.24 -6.60
N VAL A 181 1.22 -19.74 -5.82
CA VAL A 181 -0.21 -20.01 -5.97
C VAL A 181 -0.90 -18.67 -6.24
N GLU A 182 -1.39 -18.51 -7.47
CA GLU A 182 -2.20 -17.37 -7.91
C GLU A 182 -3.53 -17.93 -8.39
N PRO A 183 -4.67 -17.58 -7.76
CA PRO A 183 -5.97 -18.12 -8.11
C PRO A 183 -6.52 -17.56 -9.42
#